data_4ee228bb55033a27abb3d46023941cb6
#
_entry.id   4ee228bb55033a27abb3d46023941cb6
#
_cell.length_a   1.000
_cell.length_b   1.000
_cell.length_c   1.000
_cell.angle_alpha   90.00
_cell.angle_beta   90.00
_cell.angle_gamma   90.00
#
_symmetry.space_group_name_H-M   'P 1'
#
loop_
_entity.id
_entity.type
_entity.pdbx_description
1 polymer ?
#
loop_
_entity_poly.entity_id
_entity_poly.type
_entity_poly.pdbx_seq_one_letter_code
_entity_poly.pdbx_strand_id
1 'polypeptide(L)'
;MDQDTSRDEQQSPKPERLFTSNFLLATSINLIITTVFFTLVTGMAVYAASEFAAGETSAGFAASAFVVGALFARFLAGKWVNTLGRKRTMVVCMLVYTLAGVAYMGVSSFEMLVGLRVLHGVALGFGQTALTAAVFDIIPRSRRGEGSGYYLLANSLPPAIGPLLAIQLTERFGFDAMFISVTAMSGLAFLFAALITVPEIKPSGTPLRERLRLRPSDIMEPRAISIAVVGMLLGISFASVMTFLNGYARSLGMLDAASIFFLVYSACMLTTRLFTGRIQDRYGDNAVLFPALATFVGSMGLLAWAPGEWAVVLAGALAGAGFGSMLPALQAAITFKVPSHRISIGISTFFILMDVGFGFAPLFLGPLVEHWGYQVMYTGCTAVVVVTLGLYWLVHGRYGVRQGVAARGPRRGEPPPRTGLMPKV
;
A
#
# COMPACT_ATOMS: atom_id res chain seq x y z
N MET A 1 64.87 -23.64 13.27
CA MET A 1 63.86 -23.95 12.20
C MET A 1 62.50 -23.66 12.81
N ASP A 2 62.22 -22.37 12.98
CA ASP A 2 60.98 -21.83 13.58
C ASP A 2 59.95 -21.68 12.49
N GLN A 3 58.86 -22.45 12.57
CA GLN A 3 57.68 -22.25 11.75
C GLN A 3 56.82 -21.20 12.39
N ASP A 4 56.91 -20.03 11.83
CA ASP A 4 56.03 -18.88 12.10
C ASP A 4 54.65 -19.20 11.54
N THR A 5 53.76 -19.70 12.41
CA THR A 5 52.32 -19.83 12.12
C THR A 5 51.64 -18.52 12.44
N SER A 6 51.71 -17.56 11.51
CA SER A 6 50.84 -16.39 11.47
C SER A 6 49.39 -16.83 11.31
N ARG A 7 48.66 -16.94 12.42
CA ARG A 7 47.21 -17.06 12.47
C ARG A 7 46.62 -15.78 11.88
N ASP A 8 46.17 -15.86 10.65
CA ASP A 8 45.23 -14.92 10.10
C ASP A 8 44.01 -14.90 11.03
N GLU A 9 43.96 -13.95 11.93
CA GLU A 9 42.73 -13.58 12.64
C GLU A 9 41.71 -13.11 11.58
N GLN A 10 40.87 -14.03 11.13
CA GLN A 10 39.67 -13.68 10.37
C GLN A 10 38.82 -12.77 11.27
N GLN A 11 39.03 -11.45 11.08
CA GLN A 11 38.15 -10.44 11.65
C GLN A 11 36.74 -10.75 11.18
N SER A 12 35.91 -11.25 12.06
CA SER A 12 34.47 -11.40 11.81
C SER A 12 33.94 -10.03 11.36
N PRO A 13 33.26 -9.97 10.21
CA PRO A 13 32.79 -8.69 9.66
C PRO A 13 31.89 -8.00 10.70
N LYS A 14 32.25 -6.76 11.05
CA LYS A 14 31.44 -5.94 11.97
C LYS A 14 29.98 -5.95 11.49
N PRO A 15 29.00 -6.13 12.38
CA PRO A 15 27.60 -6.16 12.00
C PRO A 15 27.25 -4.86 11.27
N GLU A 16 26.84 -4.97 10.00
CA GLU A 16 26.43 -3.84 9.17
C GLU A 16 25.26 -3.10 9.83
N ARG A 17 25.38 -1.78 9.99
CA ARG A 17 24.35 -0.95 10.64
C ARG A 17 23.16 -0.80 9.68
N LEU A 18 21.95 -1.19 10.12
CA LEU A 18 20.70 -1.02 9.37
C LEU A 18 20.22 0.44 9.43
N PHE A 19 20.20 1.02 10.63
CA PHE A 19 19.72 2.40 10.85
C PHE A 19 20.81 3.42 10.48
N THR A 20 21.03 3.54 9.18
CA THR A 20 21.86 4.59 8.61
C THR A 20 21.05 5.84 8.33
N SER A 21 21.70 7.02 8.22
CA SER A 21 21.00 8.27 7.85
C SER A 21 20.21 8.10 6.52
N ASN A 22 20.77 7.40 5.54
CA ASN A 22 20.11 7.15 4.26
C ASN A 22 18.87 6.26 4.41
N PHE A 23 18.90 5.23 5.26
CA PHE A 23 17.74 4.39 5.53
C PHE A 23 16.63 5.16 6.25
N LEU A 24 16.98 5.98 7.23
CA LEU A 24 16.03 6.84 7.96
C LEU A 24 15.42 7.89 7.03
N LEU A 25 16.21 8.57 6.22
CA LEU A 25 15.71 9.51 5.22
C LEU A 25 14.75 8.85 4.24
N ALA A 26 15.12 7.69 3.68
CA ALA A 26 14.27 6.97 2.74
C ALA A 26 12.93 6.53 3.37
N THR A 27 12.97 6.03 4.60
CA THR A 27 11.77 5.63 5.34
C THR A 27 10.88 6.83 5.66
N SER A 28 11.48 7.97 6.03
CA SER A 28 10.77 9.23 6.28
C SER A 28 10.13 9.79 5.01
N ILE A 29 10.84 9.79 3.86
CA ILE A 29 10.27 10.19 2.57
C ILE A 29 9.03 9.35 2.28
N ASN A 30 9.13 8.01 2.41
CA ASN A 30 8.01 7.11 2.14
C ASN A 30 6.82 7.38 3.06
N LEU A 31 7.06 7.55 4.36
CA LEU A 31 6.02 7.89 5.34
C LEU A 31 5.32 9.19 4.96
N ILE A 32 6.07 10.24 4.63
CA ILE A 32 5.54 11.56 4.29
C ILE A 32 4.69 11.51 3.02
N ILE A 33 5.24 11.00 1.90
CA ILE A 33 4.52 10.99 0.62
C ILE A 33 3.27 10.12 0.67
N THR A 34 3.30 9.03 1.44
CA THR A 34 2.14 8.16 1.62
C THR A 34 1.10 8.83 2.53
N THR A 35 1.51 9.58 3.54
CA THR A 35 0.60 10.38 4.37
C THR A 35 -0.08 11.47 3.54
N VAL A 36 0.66 12.21 2.73
CA VAL A 36 0.11 13.19 1.77
C VAL A 36 -0.90 12.52 0.82
N PHE A 37 -0.58 11.34 0.30
CA PHE A 37 -1.50 10.57 -0.54
C PHE A 37 -2.84 10.31 0.15
N PHE A 38 -2.83 9.73 1.36
CA PHE A 38 -4.07 9.41 2.09
C PHE A 38 -4.82 10.67 2.56
N THR A 39 -4.12 11.75 2.94
CA THR A 39 -4.74 13.05 3.27
C THR A 39 -5.53 13.57 2.07
N LEU A 40 -4.91 13.57 0.88
CA LEU A 40 -5.55 14.06 -0.33
C LEU A 40 -6.65 13.12 -0.85
N VAL A 41 -6.53 11.79 -0.73
CA VAL A 41 -7.60 10.87 -1.13
C VAL A 41 -8.87 11.14 -0.31
N THR A 42 -8.73 11.35 0.99
CA THR A 42 -9.87 11.61 1.89
C THR A 42 -10.41 13.03 1.73
N GLY A 43 -9.54 14.04 1.60
CA GLY A 43 -9.96 15.46 1.54
C GLY A 43 -10.50 15.88 0.18
N MET A 44 -10.03 15.29 -0.93
CA MET A 44 -10.36 15.77 -2.28
C MET A 44 -11.80 15.51 -2.70
N ALA A 45 -12.42 14.42 -2.27
CA ALA A 45 -13.83 14.18 -2.56
C ALA A 45 -14.70 15.27 -1.93
N VAL A 46 -14.43 15.60 -0.67
CA VAL A 46 -15.15 16.66 0.06
C VAL A 46 -14.84 18.04 -0.53
N TYR A 47 -13.58 18.30 -0.91
CA TYR A 47 -13.18 19.55 -1.57
C TYR A 47 -13.92 19.75 -2.91
N ALA A 48 -13.95 18.71 -3.75
CA ALA A 48 -14.63 18.76 -5.04
C ALA A 48 -16.15 19.03 -4.89
N ALA A 49 -16.77 18.41 -3.88
CA ALA A 49 -18.18 18.60 -3.59
C ALA A 49 -18.48 20.02 -3.08
N SER A 50 -17.62 20.59 -2.22
CA SER A 50 -17.86 21.90 -1.59
C SER A 50 -17.53 23.07 -2.53
N GLU A 51 -16.40 23.02 -3.24
CA GLU A 51 -15.91 24.13 -4.06
C GLU A 51 -16.49 24.15 -5.48
N PHE A 52 -16.76 22.97 -6.07
CA PHE A 52 -17.23 22.85 -7.43
C PHE A 52 -18.66 22.30 -7.53
N ALA A 53 -19.38 22.16 -6.41
CA ALA A 53 -20.70 21.54 -6.35
C ALA A 53 -20.75 20.18 -7.07
N ALA A 54 -19.64 19.42 -7.04
CA ALA A 54 -19.50 18.15 -7.71
C ALA A 54 -20.39 17.10 -7.03
N GLY A 55 -21.20 16.38 -7.82
CA GLY A 55 -21.91 15.20 -7.32
C GLY A 55 -20.96 14.10 -6.87
N GLU A 56 -21.44 13.10 -6.16
CA GLU A 56 -20.62 12.01 -5.59
C GLU A 56 -19.77 11.27 -6.63
N THR A 57 -20.29 11.13 -7.86
CA THR A 57 -19.57 10.56 -9.00
C THR A 57 -18.34 11.38 -9.35
N SER A 58 -18.51 12.70 -9.51
CA SER A 58 -17.41 13.61 -9.85
C SER A 58 -16.42 13.75 -8.71
N ALA A 59 -16.90 13.80 -7.46
CA ALA A 59 -16.08 13.82 -6.26
C ALA A 59 -15.21 12.54 -6.16
N GLY A 60 -15.80 11.38 -6.41
CA GLY A 60 -15.09 10.10 -6.50
C GLY A 60 -14.04 10.09 -7.63
N PHE A 61 -14.38 10.70 -8.78
CA PHE A 61 -13.43 10.85 -9.89
C PHE A 61 -12.22 11.73 -9.52
N ALA A 62 -12.46 12.86 -8.86
CA ALA A 62 -11.37 13.71 -8.37
C ALA A 62 -10.43 12.97 -7.40
N ALA A 63 -10.98 12.12 -6.51
CA ALA A 63 -10.16 11.27 -5.64
C ALA A 63 -9.36 10.22 -6.43
N SER A 64 -9.99 9.56 -7.42
CA SER A 64 -9.41 8.48 -8.23
C SER A 64 -8.35 8.95 -9.21
N ALA A 65 -8.47 10.14 -9.77
CA ALA A 65 -7.60 10.67 -10.82
C ALA A 65 -6.11 10.61 -10.45
N PHE A 66 -5.79 10.81 -9.18
CA PHE A 66 -4.44 10.67 -8.65
C PHE A 66 -3.91 9.22 -8.79
N VAL A 67 -4.73 8.23 -8.41
CA VAL A 67 -4.30 6.83 -8.47
C VAL A 67 -4.17 6.35 -9.91
N VAL A 68 -5.02 6.84 -10.81
CA VAL A 68 -4.88 6.60 -12.26
C VAL A 68 -3.52 7.10 -12.77
N GLY A 69 -3.13 8.33 -12.40
CA GLY A 69 -1.82 8.88 -12.73
C GLY A 69 -0.66 8.05 -12.15
N ALA A 70 -0.76 7.67 -10.87
CA ALA A 70 0.25 6.86 -10.19
C ALA A 70 0.39 5.46 -10.81
N LEU A 71 -0.72 4.81 -11.14
CA LEU A 71 -0.75 3.50 -11.77
C LEU A 71 -0.08 3.54 -13.14
N PHE A 72 -0.46 4.51 -14.00
CA PHE A 72 0.17 4.71 -15.30
C PHE A 72 1.68 4.91 -15.19
N ALA A 73 2.11 5.74 -14.26
CA ALA A 73 3.52 5.97 -13.99
C ALA A 73 4.26 4.69 -13.56
N ARG A 74 3.67 3.85 -12.70
CA ARG A 74 4.30 2.61 -12.22
C ARG A 74 4.55 1.61 -13.33
N PHE A 75 3.69 1.49 -14.33
CA PHE A 75 3.94 0.64 -15.51
C PHE A 75 5.22 1.03 -16.25
N LEU A 76 5.53 2.31 -16.31
CA LEU A 76 6.72 2.84 -16.98
C LEU A 76 7.95 2.86 -16.05
N ALA A 77 7.74 3.20 -14.79
CA ALA A 77 8.79 3.47 -13.81
C ALA A 77 9.71 2.27 -13.57
N GLY A 78 9.19 1.05 -13.52
CA GLY A 78 9.98 -0.15 -13.21
C GLY A 78 11.24 -0.29 -14.06
N LYS A 79 11.19 0.15 -15.30
CA LYS A 79 12.31 0.09 -16.24
C LYS A 79 12.99 1.44 -16.44
N TRP A 80 12.22 2.51 -16.51
CA TRP A 80 12.72 3.85 -16.80
C TRP A 80 13.54 4.45 -15.66
N VAL A 81 13.18 4.19 -14.40
CA VAL A 81 13.91 4.66 -13.21
C VAL A 81 15.37 4.23 -13.24
N ASN A 82 15.66 2.97 -13.61
CA ASN A 82 17.03 2.50 -13.72
C ASN A 82 17.80 3.11 -14.92
N THR A 83 17.07 3.60 -15.92
CA THR A 83 17.67 4.23 -17.13
C THR A 83 17.96 5.71 -16.90
N LEU A 84 17.05 6.41 -16.20
CA LEU A 84 17.13 7.85 -15.90
C LEU A 84 18.01 8.17 -14.68
N GLY A 85 18.32 7.14 -13.85
CA GLY A 85 19.00 7.29 -12.57
C GLY A 85 18.00 7.43 -11.41
N ARG A 86 18.17 6.61 -10.37
CA ARG A 86 17.22 6.54 -9.23
C ARG A 86 17.17 7.83 -8.44
N LYS A 87 18.34 8.38 -8.08
CA LYS A 87 18.45 9.66 -7.34
C LYS A 87 17.80 10.79 -8.10
N ARG A 88 18.16 10.94 -9.40
CA ARG A 88 17.63 12.01 -10.24
C ARG A 88 16.12 11.92 -10.39
N THR A 89 15.60 10.73 -10.69
CA THR A 89 14.15 10.50 -10.81
C THR A 89 13.43 10.87 -9.52
N MET A 90 13.93 10.39 -8.37
CA MET A 90 13.33 10.66 -7.06
C MET A 90 13.28 12.17 -6.77
N VAL A 91 14.39 12.90 -6.95
CA VAL A 91 14.46 14.34 -6.67
C VAL A 91 13.52 15.14 -7.57
N VAL A 92 13.53 14.87 -8.90
CA VAL A 92 12.65 15.57 -9.85
C VAL A 92 11.18 15.27 -9.53
N CYS A 93 10.84 14.02 -9.26
CA CYS A 93 9.46 13.66 -8.92
C CYS A 93 9.00 14.28 -7.60
N MET A 94 9.85 14.35 -6.57
CA MET A 94 9.49 15.01 -5.32
C MET A 94 9.35 16.53 -5.48
N LEU A 95 10.14 17.15 -6.37
CA LEU A 95 9.94 18.56 -6.74
C LEU A 95 8.58 18.77 -7.40
N VAL A 96 8.24 17.96 -8.43
CA VAL A 96 6.93 18.03 -9.11
C VAL A 96 5.79 17.76 -8.12
N TYR A 97 5.97 16.82 -7.22
CA TYR A 97 5.03 16.49 -6.15
C TYR A 97 4.77 17.67 -5.22
N THR A 98 5.81 18.41 -4.84
CA THR A 98 5.71 19.64 -4.04
C THR A 98 5.03 20.78 -4.80
N LEU A 99 5.43 20.98 -6.07
CA LEU A 99 4.83 22.04 -6.91
C LEU A 99 3.34 21.77 -7.17
N ALA A 100 2.95 20.51 -7.33
CA ALA A 100 1.53 20.14 -7.43
C ALA A 100 0.77 20.47 -6.13
N GLY A 101 1.42 20.28 -4.95
CA GLY A 101 0.85 20.71 -3.67
C GLY A 101 0.57 22.22 -3.64
N VAL A 102 1.52 23.06 -4.11
CA VAL A 102 1.32 24.50 -4.23
C VAL A 102 0.20 24.84 -5.20
N ALA A 103 0.14 24.15 -6.34
CA ALA A 103 -0.83 24.42 -7.40
C ALA A 103 -2.28 24.18 -6.97
N TYR A 104 -2.55 23.34 -5.95
CA TYR A 104 -3.91 23.17 -5.42
C TYR A 104 -4.52 24.46 -4.87
N MET A 105 -3.71 25.38 -4.34
CA MET A 105 -4.19 26.67 -3.81
C MET A 105 -4.70 27.63 -4.89
N GLY A 106 -4.38 27.38 -6.16
CA GLY A 106 -4.81 28.19 -7.30
C GLY A 106 -5.79 27.49 -8.23
N VAL A 107 -6.34 26.33 -7.84
CA VAL A 107 -7.30 25.59 -8.67
C VAL A 107 -8.63 26.35 -8.75
N SER A 108 -9.05 26.66 -9.98
CA SER A 108 -10.26 27.44 -10.26
C SER A 108 -11.35 26.67 -11.01
N SER A 109 -11.07 25.44 -11.48
CA SER A 109 -12.07 24.60 -12.16
C SER A 109 -11.89 23.13 -11.80
N PHE A 110 -12.97 22.35 -11.94
CA PHE A 110 -12.96 20.93 -11.69
C PHE A 110 -12.00 20.17 -12.62
N GLU A 111 -11.94 20.55 -13.90
CA GLU A 111 -11.06 19.95 -14.90
C GLU A 111 -9.58 20.20 -14.56
N MET A 112 -9.27 21.42 -14.09
CA MET A 112 -7.92 21.75 -13.60
C MET A 112 -7.55 20.91 -12.38
N LEU A 113 -8.50 20.72 -11.45
CA LEU A 113 -8.31 19.82 -10.29
C LEU A 113 -7.96 18.40 -10.75
N VAL A 114 -8.76 17.82 -11.64
CA VAL A 114 -8.54 16.46 -12.16
C VAL A 114 -7.19 16.34 -12.88
N GLY A 115 -6.85 17.29 -13.75
CA GLY A 115 -5.57 17.32 -14.45
C GLY A 115 -4.38 17.37 -13.48
N LEU A 116 -4.48 18.23 -12.47
CA LEU A 116 -3.45 18.37 -11.43
C LEU A 116 -3.32 17.09 -10.59
N ARG A 117 -4.44 16.42 -10.27
CA ARG A 117 -4.47 15.14 -9.56
C ARG A 117 -3.73 14.05 -10.35
N VAL A 118 -3.98 13.94 -11.67
CA VAL A 118 -3.27 12.99 -12.54
C VAL A 118 -1.76 13.28 -12.53
N LEU A 119 -1.35 14.53 -12.74
CA LEU A 119 0.06 14.93 -12.72
C LEU A 119 0.73 14.63 -11.39
N HIS A 120 0.06 14.95 -10.28
CA HIS A 120 0.54 14.69 -8.94
C HIS A 120 0.70 13.18 -8.69
N GLY A 121 -0.25 12.36 -9.18
CA GLY A 121 -0.18 10.90 -9.15
C GLY A 121 0.99 10.34 -9.96
N VAL A 122 1.23 10.87 -11.16
CA VAL A 122 2.40 10.48 -11.99
C VAL A 122 3.71 10.73 -11.24
N ALA A 123 3.84 11.88 -10.59
CA ALA A 123 5.02 12.20 -9.78
C ALA A 123 5.19 11.21 -8.61
N LEU A 124 4.10 10.83 -7.92
CA LEU A 124 4.16 9.80 -6.88
C LEU A 124 4.61 8.46 -7.46
N GLY A 125 4.01 7.98 -8.55
CA GLY A 125 4.28 6.66 -9.11
C GLY A 125 5.75 6.47 -9.50
N PHE A 126 6.36 7.43 -10.18
CA PHE A 126 7.79 7.41 -10.49
C PHE A 126 8.66 7.58 -9.24
N GLY A 127 8.34 8.57 -8.39
CA GLY A 127 9.12 8.89 -7.20
C GLY A 127 9.15 7.74 -6.20
N GLN A 128 8.00 7.14 -5.90
CA GLN A 128 7.90 6.01 -4.97
C GLN A 128 8.58 4.75 -5.51
N THR A 129 8.50 4.50 -6.84
CA THR A 129 9.20 3.37 -7.46
C THR A 129 10.71 3.56 -7.36
N ALA A 130 11.22 4.78 -7.62
CA ALA A 130 12.64 5.10 -7.49
C ALA A 130 13.12 4.97 -6.03
N LEU A 131 12.33 5.48 -5.07
CA LEU A 131 12.60 5.38 -3.65
C LEU A 131 12.65 3.92 -3.17
N THR A 132 11.65 3.12 -3.53
CA THR A 132 11.59 1.70 -3.13
C THR A 132 12.81 0.94 -3.69
N ALA A 133 13.16 1.16 -4.96
CA ALA A 133 14.35 0.56 -5.55
C ALA A 133 15.63 0.98 -4.82
N ALA A 134 15.73 2.26 -4.43
CA ALA A 134 16.88 2.78 -3.68
C ALA A 134 17.00 2.17 -2.28
N VAL A 135 15.88 2.01 -1.57
CA VAL A 135 15.86 1.42 -0.22
C VAL A 135 16.40 0.00 -0.22
N PHE A 136 16.02 -0.84 -1.18
CA PHE A 136 16.53 -2.22 -1.26
C PHE A 136 18.04 -2.31 -1.53
N ASP A 137 18.65 -1.27 -2.08
CA ASP A 137 20.11 -1.19 -2.24
C ASP A 137 20.82 -0.60 -1.02
N ILE A 138 20.15 0.27 -0.26
CA ILE A 138 20.65 0.84 0.99
C ILE A 138 20.65 -0.20 2.12
N ILE A 139 19.68 -1.11 2.13
CA ILE A 139 19.57 -2.15 3.15
C ILE A 139 20.69 -3.20 2.94
N PRO A 140 21.53 -3.48 3.97
CA PRO A 140 22.54 -4.51 3.90
C PRO A 140 21.96 -5.88 3.54
N ARG A 141 22.67 -6.66 2.71
CA ARG A 141 22.21 -7.99 2.27
C ARG A 141 21.95 -8.94 3.43
N SER A 142 22.77 -8.85 4.48
CA SER A 142 22.67 -9.64 5.72
C SER A 142 21.41 -9.32 6.55
N ARG A 143 20.79 -8.13 6.35
CA ARG A 143 19.64 -7.63 7.14
C ARG A 143 18.43 -7.26 6.27
N ARG A 144 18.33 -7.80 5.05
CA ARG A 144 17.26 -7.43 4.10
C ARG A 144 15.86 -7.68 4.63
N GLY A 145 15.63 -8.80 5.30
CA GLY A 145 14.31 -9.12 5.88
C GLY A 145 13.91 -8.12 6.96
N GLU A 146 14.84 -7.82 7.86
CA GLU A 146 14.61 -6.86 8.94
C GLU A 146 14.40 -5.44 8.40
N GLY A 147 15.27 -4.97 7.50
CA GLY A 147 15.19 -3.63 6.95
C GLY A 147 13.94 -3.40 6.10
N SER A 148 13.55 -4.37 5.26
CA SER A 148 12.29 -4.30 4.51
C SER A 148 11.07 -4.31 5.45
N GLY A 149 11.14 -5.06 6.57
CA GLY A 149 10.10 -5.06 7.59
C GLY A 149 9.86 -3.66 8.18
N TYR A 150 10.93 -2.96 8.61
CA TYR A 150 10.81 -1.60 9.13
C TYR A 150 10.32 -0.61 8.07
N TYR A 151 10.82 -0.70 6.83
CA TYR A 151 10.36 0.14 5.73
C TYR A 151 8.87 -0.04 5.44
N LEU A 152 8.38 -1.29 5.43
CA LEU A 152 6.97 -1.60 5.22
C LEU A 152 6.08 -1.23 6.43
N LEU A 153 6.64 -1.25 7.65
CA LEU A 153 5.94 -0.75 8.84
C LEU A 153 5.60 0.74 8.71
N ALA A 154 6.48 1.55 8.12
CA ALA A 154 6.22 2.96 7.86
C ALA A 154 5.00 3.19 6.96
N ASN A 155 4.64 2.23 6.09
CA ASN A 155 3.43 2.27 5.27
C ASN A 155 2.13 1.99 6.05
N SER A 156 2.22 1.62 7.33
CA SER A 156 1.05 1.28 8.14
C SER A 156 0.39 2.48 8.82
N LEU A 157 1.16 3.53 9.07
CA LEU A 157 0.69 4.74 9.73
C LEU A 157 -0.08 5.68 8.80
N PRO A 158 0.32 5.89 7.54
CA PRO A 158 -0.33 6.84 6.64
C PRO A 158 -1.84 6.64 6.42
N PRO A 159 -2.37 5.40 6.24
CA PRO A 159 -3.81 5.19 6.09
C PRO A 159 -4.64 5.66 7.29
N ALA A 160 -3.98 5.92 8.38
CA ALA A 160 -4.54 6.40 9.62
C ALA A 160 -4.37 7.90 9.80
N ILE A 161 -3.11 8.34 9.72
CA ILE A 161 -2.73 9.73 9.95
C ILE A 161 -3.30 10.62 8.84
N GLY A 162 -3.29 10.15 7.58
CA GLY A 162 -3.74 10.94 6.44
C GLY A 162 -5.19 11.39 6.53
N PRO A 163 -6.17 10.47 6.65
CA PRO A 163 -7.57 10.84 6.80
C PRO A 163 -7.83 11.69 8.04
N LEU A 164 -7.19 11.38 9.16
CA LEU A 164 -7.32 12.18 10.38
C LEU A 164 -6.84 13.62 10.16
N LEU A 165 -5.70 13.81 9.52
CA LEU A 165 -5.20 15.14 9.14
C LEU A 165 -6.16 15.84 8.19
N ALA A 166 -6.69 15.15 7.18
CA ALA A 166 -7.64 15.73 6.23
C ALA A 166 -8.85 16.29 6.97
N ILE A 167 -9.50 15.48 7.83
CA ILE A 167 -10.69 15.87 8.58
C ILE A 167 -10.39 17.03 9.54
N GLN A 168 -9.34 16.89 10.37
CA GLN A 168 -9.05 17.90 11.41
C GLN A 168 -8.62 19.25 10.81
N LEU A 169 -7.85 19.23 9.71
CA LEU A 169 -7.41 20.46 9.05
C LEU A 169 -8.57 21.15 8.32
N THR A 170 -9.36 20.39 7.57
CA THR A 170 -10.46 20.98 6.79
C THR A 170 -11.60 21.50 7.67
N GLU A 171 -11.95 20.80 8.75
CA GLU A 171 -13.04 21.22 9.65
C GLU A 171 -12.66 22.42 10.53
N ARG A 172 -11.39 22.52 10.97
CA ARG A 172 -10.98 23.60 11.88
C ARG A 172 -10.41 24.83 11.18
N PHE A 173 -9.74 24.63 10.03
CA PHE A 173 -8.94 25.69 9.39
C PHE A 173 -9.23 25.83 7.88
N GLY A 174 -10.13 24.99 7.34
CA GLY A 174 -10.48 25.01 5.92
C GLY A 174 -9.49 24.26 5.02
N PHE A 175 -9.81 24.19 3.72
CA PHE A 175 -9.03 23.43 2.72
C PHE A 175 -7.65 24.02 2.48
N ASP A 176 -7.48 25.35 2.59
CA ASP A 176 -6.17 25.99 2.44
C ASP A 176 -5.14 25.45 3.44
N ALA A 177 -5.56 25.24 4.70
CA ALA A 177 -4.68 24.66 5.71
C ALA A 177 -4.27 23.23 5.37
N MET A 178 -5.17 22.44 4.77
CA MET A 178 -4.84 21.10 4.27
C MET A 178 -3.81 21.20 3.13
N PHE A 179 -4.00 22.09 2.15
CA PHE A 179 -3.07 22.24 1.03
C PHE A 179 -1.71 22.78 1.46
N ILE A 180 -1.67 23.74 2.38
CA ILE A 180 -0.42 24.24 2.98
C ILE A 180 0.32 23.12 3.69
N SER A 181 -0.38 22.32 4.50
CA SER A 181 0.21 21.19 5.22
C SER A 181 0.76 20.12 4.27
N VAL A 182 0.01 19.76 3.24
CA VAL A 182 0.42 18.82 2.17
C VAL A 182 1.66 19.35 1.44
N THR A 183 1.69 20.66 1.11
CA THR A 183 2.82 21.30 0.45
C THR A 183 4.05 21.30 1.33
N ALA A 184 3.93 21.65 2.62
CA ALA A 184 5.03 21.65 3.58
C ALA A 184 5.61 20.25 3.76
N MET A 185 4.75 19.24 3.91
CA MET A 185 5.17 17.83 4.00
C MET A 185 5.88 17.38 2.73
N SER A 186 5.34 17.70 1.55
CA SER A 186 5.95 17.37 0.25
C SER A 186 7.31 18.06 0.08
N GLY A 187 7.44 19.33 0.50
CA GLY A 187 8.69 20.07 0.51
C GLY A 187 9.73 19.44 1.42
N LEU A 188 9.33 18.95 2.59
CA LEU A 188 10.20 18.18 3.48
C LEU A 188 10.66 16.86 2.83
N ALA A 189 9.76 16.14 2.14
CA ALA A 189 10.12 14.94 1.40
C ALA A 189 11.09 15.24 0.25
N PHE A 190 10.91 16.36 -0.46
CA PHE A 190 11.83 16.84 -1.49
C PHE A 190 13.22 17.16 -0.89
N LEU A 191 13.27 17.86 0.23
CA LEU A 191 14.52 18.15 0.94
C LEU A 191 15.26 16.85 1.33
N PHE A 192 14.56 15.88 1.91
CA PHE A 192 15.14 14.59 2.27
C PHE A 192 15.60 13.83 1.03
N ALA A 193 14.83 13.87 -0.07
CA ALA A 193 15.22 13.29 -1.35
C ALA A 193 16.47 13.97 -1.95
N ALA A 194 16.69 15.25 -1.73
CA ALA A 194 17.91 15.94 -2.12
C ALA A 194 19.12 15.52 -1.27
N LEU A 195 18.95 15.28 0.01
CA LEU A 195 20.02 14.93 0.95
C LEU A 195 20.45 13.45 0.89
N ILE A 196 19.52 12.53 0.62
CA ILE A 196 19.80 11.09 0.61
C ILE A 196 20.89 10.72 -0.41
N THR A 197 21.80 9.85 -0.05
CA THR A 197 22.79 9.27 -0.98
C THR A 197 22.32 7.89 -1.41
N VAL A 198 22.10 7.71 -2.72
CA VAL A 198 21.61 6.47 -3.32
C VAL A 198 22.69 5.87 -4.21
N PRO A 199 23.00 4.56 -4.09
CA PRO A 199 23.86 3.89 -5.03
C PRO A 199 23.22 3.91 -6.44
N GLU A 200 23.92 4.48 -7.42
CA GLU A 200 23.43 4.50 -8.80
C GLU A 200 23.96 3.29 -9.57
N ILE A 201 23.07 2.63 -10.27
CA ILE A 201 23.44 1.53 -11.17
C ILE A 201 24.04 2.14 -12.44
N LYS A 202 25.30 1.81 -12.71
CA LYS A 202 25.93 2.20 -14.00
C LYS A 202 25.11 1.65 -15.16
N PRO A 203 24.80 2.46 -16.17
CA PRO A 203 24.07 1.99 -17.34
C PRO A 203 24.79 0.81 -18.01
N SER A 204 24.08 -0.31 -18.22
CA SER A 204 24.59 -1.39 -19.06
C SER A 204 24.77 -0.89 -20.50
N GLY A 205 25.75 -1.42 -21.25
CA GLY A 205 26.03 -1.01 -22.64
C GLY A 205 24.92 -1.29 -23.67
N THR A 206 23.72 -1.71 -23.22
CA THR A 206 22.55 -1.94 -24.08
C THR A 206 21.97 -0.64 -24.63
N PRO A 207 21.52 -0.59 -25.90
CA PRO A 207 20.93 0.59 -26.52
C PRO A 207 19.73 1.11 -25.73
N LEU A 208 19.57 2.45 -25.67
CA LEU A 208 18.47 3.12 -24.91
C LEU A 208 17.09 2.60 -25.30
N ARG A 209 16.85 2.35 -26.59
CA ARG A 209 15.58 1.81 -27.12
C ARG A 209 15.23 0.45 -26.52
N GLU A 210 16.22 -0.42 -26.33
CA GLU A 210 16.01 -1.76 -25.77
C GLU A 210 15.80 -1.71 -24.26
N ARG A 211 16.45 -0.78 -23.59
CA ARG A 211 16.30 -0.50 -22.16
C ARG A 211 14.93 0.10 -21.82
N LEU A 212 14.29 0.83 -22.73
CA LEU A 212 12.96 1.39 -22.56
C LEU A 212 11.83 0.46 -23.05
N ARG A 213 12.15 -0.63 -23.78
CA ARG A 213 11.15 -1.58 -24.30
C ARG A 213 10.54 -2.39 -23.15
N LEU A 214 9.24 -2.24 -22.94
CA LEU A 214 8.46 -3.00 -21.97
C LEU A 214 8.01 -4.34 -22.58
N ARG A 215 8.19 -5.43 -21.82
CA ARG A 215 7.61 -6.73 -22.14
C ARG A 215 6.57 -7.07 -21.07
N PRO A 216 5.42 -7.66 -21.42
CA PRO A 216 4.41 -8.03 -20.42
C PRO A 216 4.94 -8.94 -19.31
N SER A 217 5.89 -9.82 -19.64
CA SER A 217 6.57 -10.69 -18.67
C SER A 217 7.42 -9.95 -17.62
N ASP A 218 7.83 -8.70 -17.91
CA ASP A 218 8.62 -7.87 -16.99
C ASP A 218 7.74 -7.11 -16.01
N ILE A 219 6.43 -7.04 -16.29
CA ILE A 219 5.44 -6.25 -15.54
C ILE A 219 4.62 -7.14 -14.62
N MET A 220 4.18 -8.30 -15.09
CA MET A 220 3.24 -9.17 -14.37
C MET A 220 3.75 -10.61 -14.25
N GLU A 221 3.45 -11.21 -13.09
CA GLU A 221 3.68 -12.63 -12.81
C GLU A 221 2.35 -13.38 -12.79
N PRO A 222 2.07 -14.26 -13.79
CA PRO A 222 0.79 -14.94 -13.88
C PRO A 222 0.41 -15.75 -12.65
N ARG A 223 1.41 -16.34 -11.95
CA ARG A 223 1.18 -17.14 -10.75
C ARG A 223 0.72 -16.31 -9.55
N ALA A 224 1.03 -15.00 -9.52
CA ALA A 224 0.60 -14.08 -8.49
C ALA A 224 -0.82 -13.54 -8.72
N ILE A 225 -1.33 -13.56 -9.98
CA ILE A 225 -2.60 -12.92 -10.35
C ILE A 225 -3.74 -13.38 -9.46
N SER A 226 -3.83 -14.67 -9.15
CA SER A 226 -4.92 -15.21 -8.35
C SER A 226 -5.01 -14.60 -6.94
N ILE A 227 -3.87 -14.39 -6.27
CA ILE A 227 -3.82 -13.71 -4.96
C ILE A 227 -3.95 -12.20 -5.15
N ALA A 228 -3.41 -11.65 -6.23
CA ALA A 228 -3.49 -10.23 -6.54
C ALA A 228 -4.93 -9.78 -6.81
N VAL A 229 -5.79 -10.62 -7.40
CA VAL A 229 -7.23 -10.35 -7.57
C VAL A 229 -7.94 -10.29 -6.21
N VAL A 230 -7.58 -11.14 -5.25
CA VAL A 230 -8.06 -11.01 -3.86
C VAL A 230 -7.68 -9.64 -3.30
N GLY A 231 -6.42 -9.20 -3.49
CA GLY A 231 -5.96 -7.86 -3.10
C GLY A 231 -6.72 -6.74 -3.80
N MET A 232 -7.04 -6.88 -5.08
CA MET A 232 -7.82 -5.93 -5.87
C MET A 232 -9.23 -5.73 -5.30
N LEU A 233 -9.94 -6.81 -5.01
CA LEU A 233 -11.29 -6.74 -4.43
C LEU A 233 -11.29 -6.13 -3.02
N LEU A 234 -10.27 -6.42 -2.21
CA LEU A 234 -10.07 -5.76 -0.93
C LEU A 234 -9.75 -4.28 -1.09
N GLY A 235 -8.97 -3.93 -2.11
CA GLY A 235 -8.68 -2.54 -2.47
C GLY A 235 -9.94 -1.74 -2.80
N ILE A 236 -10.90 -2.34 -3.53
CA ILE A 236 -12.21 -1.72 -3.82
C ILE A 236 -12.94 -1.37 -2.52
N SER A 237 -13.09 -2.36 -1.63
CA SER A 237 -13.81 -2.15 -0.37
C SER A 237 -13.09 -1.18 0.57
N PHE A 238 -11.75 -1.18 0.59
CA PHE A 238 -10.99 -0.23 1.39
C PHE A 238 -11.05 1.20 0.84
N ALA A 239 -11.12 1.37 -0.49
CA ALA A 239 -11.30 2.66 -1.12
C ALA A 239 -12.62 3.34 -0.72
N SER A 240 -13.71 2.55 -0.50
CA SER A 240 -14.98 3.10 -0.01
C SER A 240 -14.82 3.80 1.33
N VAL A 241 -14.03 3.23 2.24
CA VAL A 241 -13.73 3.85 3.54
C VAL A 241 -12.88 5.10 3.37
N MET A 242 -11.79 5.01 2.61
CA MET A 242 -10.87 6.15 2.46
C MET A 242 -11.51 7.36 1.78
N THR A 243 -12.38 7.12 0.80
CA THR A 243 -12.95 8.19 -0.03
C THR A 243 -14.29 8.71 0.52
N PHE A 244 -15.16 7.81 0.98
CA PHE A 244 -16.55 8.15 1.25
C PHE A 244 -16.94 8.18 2.72
N LEU A 245 -16.13 7.65 3.65
CA LEU A 245 -16.50 7.60 5.07
C LEU A 245 -16.73 8.99 5.65
N ASN A 246 -15.93 9.99 5.27
CA ASN A 246 -16.08 11.36 5.74
C ASN A 246 -17.41 11.97 5.27
N GLY A 247 -17.74 11.83 3.97
CA GLY A 247 -19.04 12.27 3.44
C GLY A 247 -20.22 11.55 4.09
N TYR A 248 -20.11 10.23 4.28
CA TYR A 248 -21.13 9.41 4.95
C TYR A 248 -21.37 9.84 6.40
N ALA A 249 -20.30 9.98 7.19
CA ALA A 249 -20.39 10.41 8.57
C ALA A 249 -20.98 11.83 8.70
N ARG A 250 -20.63 12.73 7.77
CA ARG A 250 -21.20 14.08 7.68
C ARG A 250 -22.70 14.02 7.40
N SER A 251 -23.14 13.16 6.48
CA SER A 251 -24.59 13.00 6.16
C SER A 251 -25.40 12.44 7.32
N LEU A 252 -24.76 11.73 8.24
CA LEU A 252 -25.39 11.19 9.46
C LEU A 252 -25.22 12.11 10.69
N GLY A 253 -24.49 13.24 10.58
CA GLY A 253 -24.14 14.10 11.71
C GLY A 253 -23.16 13.49 12.71
N MET A 254 -22.36 12.50 12.27
CA MET A 254 -21.44 11.70 13.10
C MET A 254 -19.96 11.93 12.71
N LEU A 255 -19.58 13.15 12.40
CA LEU A 255 -18.24 13.45 11.86
C LEU A 255 -17.11 13.13 12.84
N ASP A 256 -17.35 13.32 14.14
CA ASP A 256 -16.38 12.96 15.19
C ASP A 256 -16.11 11.45 15.20
N ALA A 257 -17.14 10.63 14.96
CA ALA A 257 -17.01 9.18 14.86
C ALA A 257 -16.11 8.76 13.67
N ALA A 258 -16.09 9.50 12.55
CA ALA A 258 -15.17 9.25 11.45
C ALA A 258 -13.71 9.53 11.84
N SER A 259 -13.45 10.58 12.59
CA SER A 259 -12.10 10.87 13.12
C SER A 259 -11.63 9.77 14.07
N ILE A 260 -12.51 9.34 14.99
CA ILE A 260 -12.23 8.26 15.93
C ILE A 260 -12.05 6.92 15.21
N PHE A 261 -12.83 6.67 14.14
CA PHE A 261 -12.67 5.49 13.28
C PHE A 261 -11.21 5.32 12.84
N PHE A 262 -10.60 6.36 12.24
CA PHE A 262 -9.24 6.28 11.74
C PHE A 262 -8.21 6.14 12.85
N LEU A 263 -8.43 6.73 14.01
CA LEU A 263 -7.57 6.55 15.17
C LEU A 263 -7.59 5.10 15.68
N VAL A 264 -8.79 4.55 15.87
CA VAL A 264 -9.01 3.17 16.35
C VAL A 264 -8.55 2.16 15.30
N TYR A 265 -8.84 2.42 14.02
CA TYR A 265 -8.31 1.64 12.89
C TYR A 265 -6.79 1.47 12.99
N SER A 266 -6.07 2.58 13.23
CA SER A 266 -4.62 2.57 13.34
C SER A 266 -4.12 1.78 14.51
N ALA A 267 -4.70 2.02 15.69
CA ALA A 267 -4.31 1.35 16.92
C ALA A 267 -4.49 -0.18 16.77
N CYS A 268 -5.64 -0.61 16.24
CA CYS A 268 -5.92 -2.01 15.99
C CYS A 268 -5.01 -2.62 14.92
N MET A 269 -4.76 -1.88 13.82
CA MET A 269 -3.85 -2.33 12.77
C MET A 269 -2.42 -2.52 13.29
N LEU A 270 -1.89 -1.57 14.05
CA LEU A 270 -0.54 -1.68 14.62
C LEU A 270 -0.46 -2.84 15.61
N THR A 271 -1.46 -2.98 16.48
CA THR A 271 -1.52 -4.05 17.47
C THR A 271 -1.56 -5.44 16.80
N THR A 272 -2.45 -5.62 15.82
CA THR A 272 -2.57 -6.92 15.13
C THR A 272 -1.31 -7.29 14.35
N ARG A 273 -0.61 -6.32 13.76
CA ARG A 273 0.66 -6.57 13.05
C ARG A 273 1.76 -7.14 13.92
N LEU A 274 1.79 -6.85 15.21
CA LEU A 274 2.79 -7.42 16.13
C LEU A 274 2.67 -8.94 16.25
N PHE A 275 1.48 -9.48 16.03
CA PHE A 275 1.19 -10.91 16.21
C PHE A 275 0.99 -11.65 14.89
N THR A 276 0.50 -10.97 13.85
CA THR A 276 0.10 -11.57 12.58
C THR A 276 1.22 -12.39 11.94
N GLY A 277 2.44 -11.88 11.87
CA GLY A 277 3.57 -12.59 11.27
C GLY A 277 3.87 -13.89 12.02
N ARG A 278 3.92 -13.86 13.36
CA ARG A 278 4.19 -15.05 14.19
C ARG A 278 3.07 -16.09 14.06
N ILE A 279 1.81 -15.65 13.97
CA ILE A 279 0.67 -16.55 13.79
C ILE A 279 0.75 -17.20 12.42
N GLN A 280 1.05 -16.43 11.37
CA GLN A 280 1.21 -16.92 10.00
C GLN A 280 2.34 -17.95 9.89
N ASP A 281 3.52 -17.66 10.46
CA ASP A 281 4.67 -18.56 10.45
C ASP A 281 4.38 -19.86 11.19
N ARG A 282 3.60 -19.79 12.27
CA ARG A 282 3.33 -20.96 13.11
C ARG A 282 2.15 -21.80 12.64
N TYR A 283 1.10 -21.17 12.17
CA TYR A 283 -0.18 -21.83 11.87
C TYR A 283 -0.58 -21.76 10.39
N GLY A 284 0.21 -21.06 9.56
CA GLY A 284 -0.01 -20.89 8.14
C GLY A 284 -0.92 -19.71 7.79
N ASP A 285 -1.04 -19.43 6.48
CA ASP A 285 -1.74 -18.27 5.93
C ASP A 285 -3.21 -18.21 6.33
N ASN A 286 -3.89 -19.38 6.37
CA ASN A 286 -5.32 -19.47 6.68
C ASN A 286 -5.67 -19.02 8.09
N ALA A 287 -4.76 -19.23 9.06
CA ALA A 287 -4.97 -18.82 10.46
C ALA A 287 -5.03 -17.29 10.62
N VAL A 288 -4.48 -16.54 9.66
CA VAL A 288 -4.51 -15.08 9.63
C VAL A 288 -5.58 -14.58 8.67
N LEU A 289 -5.63 -15.09 7.45
CA LEU A 289 -6.45 -14.51 6.39
C LEU A 289 -7.95 -14.74 6.58
N PHE A 290 -8.40 -15.90 7.08
CA PHE A 290 -9.83 -16.11 7.34
C PHE A 290 -10.37 -15.21 8.46
N PRO A 291 -9.76 -15.12 9.65
CA PRO A 291 -10.22 -14.19 10.68
C PRO A 291 -10.15 -12.73 10.20
N ALA A 292 -9.10 -12.35 9.48
CA ALA A 292 -8.93 -11.00 8.97
C ALA A 292 -10.01 -10.63 7.94
N LEU A 293 -10.36 -11.54 7.03
CA LEU A 293 -11.47 -11.35 6.08
C LEU A 293 -12.82 -11.28 6.81
N ALA A 294 -13.05 -12.15 7.79
CA ALA A 294 -14.29 -12.14 8.57
C ALA A 294 -14.47 -10.83 9.37
N THR A 295 -13.41 -10.33 10.01
CA THR A 295 -13.46 -9.02 10.70
C THR A 295 -13.69 -7.87 9.73
N PHE A 296 -13.14 -7.94 8.52
CA PHE A 296 -13.37 -6.91 7.50
C PHE A 296 -14.79 -6.96 6.91
N VAL A 297 -15.39 -8.16 6.76
CA VAL A 297 -16.84 -8.31 6.46
C VAL A 297 -17.67 -7.64 7.55
N GLY A 298 -17.37 -7.90 8.82
CA GLY A 298 -18.05 -7.28 9.96
C GLY A 298 -17.93 -5.76 9.97
N SER A 299 -16.75 -5.23 9.62
CA SER A 299 -16.54 -3.78 9.49
C SER A 299 -17.44 -3.17 8.41
N MET A 300 -17.45 -3.74 7.20
CA MET A 300 -18.27 -3.22 6.08
C MET A 300 -19.77 -3.35 6.41
N GLY A 301 -20.19 -4.45 7.04
CA GLY A 301 -21.58 -4.66 7.47
C GLY A 301 -22.03 -3.66 8.54
N LEU A 302 -21.17 -3.31 9.49
CA LEU A 302 -21.47 -2.27 10.47
C LEU A 302 -21.61 -0.89 9.83
N LEU A 303 -20.76 -0.55 8.85
CA LEU A 303 -20.90 0.71 8.09
C LEU A 303 -22.18 0.72 7.24
N ALA A 304 -22.58 -0.41 6.66
CA ALA A 304 -23.82 -0.52 5.90
C ALA A 304 -25.07 -0.26 6.77
N TRP A 305 -25.02 -0.67 8.02
CA TRP A 305 -26.13 -0.48 8.96
C TRP A 305 -26.03 0.85 9.75
N ALA A 306 -24.84 1.19 10.25
CA ALA A 306 -24.47 2.41 10.98
C ALA A 306 -25.56 2.93 11.97
N PRO A 307 -26.02 2.13 12.94
CA PRO A 307 -27.11 2.51 13.85
C PRO A 307 -26.72 3.64 14.82
N GLY A 308 -25.47 4.04 14.87
CA GLY A 308 -24.95 5.10 15.71
C GLY A 308 -23.42 5.18 15.68
N GLU A 309 -22.86 6.18 16.34
CA GLU A 309 -21.41 6.47 16.38
C GLU A 309 -20.57 5.27 16.82
N TRP A 310 -21.03 4.52 17.81
CA TRP A 310 -20.34 3.33 18.32
C TRP A 310 -20.11 2.29 17.23
N ALA A 311 -21.06 2.16 16.29
CA ALA A 311 -20.94 1.20 15.18
C ALA A 311 -19.87 1.63 14.18
N VAL A 312 -19.77 2.93 13.89
CA VAL A 312 -18.71 3.50 13.06
C VAL A 312 -17.35 3.28 13.71
N VAL A 313 -17.22 3.55 15.01
CA VAL A 313 -15.96 3.35 15.76
C VAL A 313 -15.57 1.87 15.81
N LEU A 314 -16.54 0.97 16.09
CA LEU A 314 -16.29 -0.48 16.09
C LEU A 314 -15.91 -0.99 14.69
N ALA A 315 -16.54 -0.46 13.63
CA ALA A 315 -16.15 -0.75 12.26
C ALA A 315 -14.68 -0.38 12.00
N GLY A 316 -14.20 0.74 12.58
CA GLY A 316 -12.79 1.13 12.54
C GLY A 316 -11.87 0.09 13.17
N ALA A 317 -12.22 -0.40 14.36
CA ALA A 317 -11.46 -1.46 15.04
C ALA A 317 -11.37 -2.74 14.19
N LEU A 318 -12.52 -3.18 13.66
CA LEU A 318 -12.60 -4.38 12.82
C LEU A 318 -11.86 -4.21 11.48
N ALA A 319 -11.96 -3.03 10.84
CA ALA A 319 -11.19 -2.72 9.63
C ALA A 319 -9.69 -2.73 9.89
N GLY A 320 -9.24 -2.14 11.00
CA GLY A 320 -7.83 -2.11 11.39
C GLY A 320 -7.28 -3.51 11.63
N ALA A 321 -8.00 -4.33 12.39
CA ALA A 321 -7.62 -5.72 12.65
C ALA A 321 -7.64 -6.57 11.38
N GLY A 322 -8.67 -6.43 10.54
CA GLY A 322 -8.84 -7.18 9.31
C GLY A 322 -7.88 -6.71 8.21
N PHE A 323 -8.14 -5.56 7.62
CA PHE A 323 -7.38 -5.06 6.46
C PHE A 323 -5.90 -4.87 6.78
N GLY A 324 -5.57 -4.40 8.00
CA GLY A 324 -4.19 -4.22 8.45
C GLY A 324 -3.37 -5.51 8.46
N SER A 325 -4.00 -6.65 8.74
CA SER A 325 -3.36 -7.98 8.76
C SER A 325 -3.31 -8.63 7.38
N MET A 326 -4.28 -8.35 6.50
CA MET A 326 -4.41 -9.02 5.20
C MET A 326 -3.27 -8.70 4.24
N LEU A 327 -2.84 -7.43 4.14
CA LEU A 327 -1.83 -7.02 3.16
C LEU A 327 -0.50 -7.77 3.31
N PRO A 328 0.15 -7.78 4.49
CA PRO A 328 1.40 -8.52 4.65
C PRO A 328 1.19 -10.04 4.51
N ALA A 329 0.04 -10.56 4.94
CA ALA A 329 -0.24 -11.98 4.83
C ALA A 329 -0.43 -12.44 3.38
N LEU A 330 -1.12 -11.66 2.54
CA LEU A 330 -1.25 -11.94 1.10
C LEU A 330 0.09 -11.82 0.37
N GLN A 331 0.93 -10.84 0.73
CA GLN A 331 2.27 -10.71 0.16
C GLN A 331 3.16 -11.91 0.50
N ALA A 332 3.11 -12.39 1.75
CA ALA A 332 3.80 -13.61 2.15
C ALA A 332 3.30 -14.83 1.36
N ALA A 333 1.98 -14.99 1.19
CA ALA A 333 1.40 -16.08 0.41
C ALA A 333 1.88 -16.07 -1.07
N ILE A 334 2.13 -14.89 -1.67
CA ILE A 334 2.70 -14.79 -3.02
C ILE A 334 4.11 -15.36 -3.07
N THR A 335 4.94 -15.14 -2.05
CA THR A 335 6.33 -15.63 -2.05
C THR A 335 6.42 -17.16 -2.11
N PHE A 336 5.39 -17.88 -1.66
CA PHE A 336 5.31 -19.33 -1.77
C PHE A 336 4.79 -19.83 -3.12
N LYS A 337 4.05 -19.01 -3.86
CA LYS A 337 3.50 -19.38 -5.19
C LYS A 337 4.44 -19.06 -6.35
N VAL A 338 5.31 -18.09 -6.18
CA VAL A 338 6.15 -17.53 -7.25
C VAL A 338 7.59 -18.01 -7.09
N PRO A 339 8.29 -18.37 -8.18
CA PRO A 339 9.71 -18.72 -8.11
C PRO A 339 10.56 -17.62 -7.49
N SER A 340 11.59 -17.97 -6.71
CA SER A 340 12.40 -17.03 -5.93
C SER A 340 12.98 -15.87 -6.74
N HIS A 341 13.39 -16.12 -8.00
CA HIS A 341 13.92 -15.09 -8.88
C HIS A 341 12.86 -14.12 -9.44
N ARG A 342 11.56 -14.42 -9.27
CA ARG A 342 10.44 -13.59 -9.75
C ARG A 342 9.56 -13.03 -8.62
N ILE A 343 9.92 -13.22 -7.36
CA ILE A 343 9.15 -12.73 -6.20
C ILE A 343 8.87 -11.23 -6.30
N SER A 344 9.87 -10.43 -6.70
CA SER A 344 9.70 -8.98 -6.85
C SER A 344 8.62 -8.62 -7.87
N ILE A 345 8.54 -9.36 -9.00
CA ILE A 345 7.51 -9.16 -10.03
C ILE A 345 6.14 -9.61 -9.50
N GLY A 346 6.10 -10.71 -8.74
CA GLY A 346 4.88 -11.20 -8.10
C GLY A 346 4.29 -10.19 -7.11
N ILE A 347 5.11 -9.60 -6.26
CA ILE A 347 4.70 -8.53 -5.33
C ILE A 347 4.28 -7.27 -6.09
N SER A 348 5.01 -6.91 -7.16
CA SER A 348 4.61 -5.80 -8.04
C SER A 348 3.24 -6.03 -8.67
N THR A 349 2.98 -7.25 -9.17
CA THR A 349 1.68 -7.65 -9.72
C THR A 349 0.56 -7.47 -8.69
N PHE A 350 0.81 -7.85 -7.43
CA PHE A 350 -0.15 -7.66 -6.34
C PHE A 350 -0.48 -6.19 -6.13
N PHE A 351 0.53 -5.33 -6.03
CA PHE A 351 0.30 -3.90 -5.83
C PHE A 351 -0.37 -3.23 -7.04
N ILE A 352 -0.03 -3.62 -8.27
CA ILE A 352 -0.69 -3.09 -9.47
C ILE A 352 -2.19 -3.40 -9.43
N LEU A 353 -2.58 -4.64 -9.16
CA LEU A 353 -4.00 -5.02 -9.11
C LEU A 353 -4.71 -4.37 -7.91
N MET A 354 -4.06 -4.31 -6.75
CA MET A 354 -4.60 -3.61 -5.58
C MET A 354 -4.82 -2.12 -5.86
N ASP A 355 -3.87 -1.46 -6.51
CA ASP A 355 -4.00 -0.06 -6.92
C ASP A 355 -5.10 0.14 -7.96
N VAL A 356 -5.28 -0.81 -8.89
CA VAL A 356 -6.41 -0.81 -9.82
C VAL A 356 -7.73 -0.86 -9.04
N GLY A 357 -7.85 -1.81 -8.09
CA GLY A 357 -9.06 -1.90 -7.25
C GLY A 357 -9.29 -0.62 -6.45
N PHE A 358 -8.28 -0.14 -5.74
CA PHE A 358 -8.36 1.06 -4.92
C PHE A 358 -8.63 2.33 -5.73
N GLY A 359 -7.93 2.51 -6.86
CA GLY A 359 -7.98 3.74 -7.65
C GLY A 359 -9.23 3.87 -8.51
N PHE A 360 -9.74 2.77 -9.05
CA PHE A 360 -10.95 2.81 -9.87
C PHE A 360 -12.23 2.62 -9.06
N ALA A 361 -12.17 2.14 -7.82
CA ALA A 361 -13.35 1.93 -6.98
C ALA A 361 -14.25 3.18 -6.87
N PRO A 362 -13.73 4.39 -6.59
CA PRO A 362 -14.57 5.57 -6.47
C PRO A 362 -15.37 5.90 -7.74
N LEU A 363 -14.87 5.54 -8.94
CA LEU A 363 -15.59 5.72 -10.20
C LEU A 363 -16.88 4.89 -10.30
N PHE A 364 -16.90 3.71 -9.65
CA PHE A 364 -18.07 2.82 -9.63
C PHE A 364 -18.91 3.06 -8.38
N LEU A 365 -18.26 3.36 -7.26
CA LEU A 365 -18.93 3.58 -5.98
C LEU A 365 -19.60 4.94 -5.89
N GLY A 366 -19.06 5.99 -6.55
CA GLY A 366 -19.67 7.32 -6.60
C GLY A 366 -21.08 7.30 -7.18
N PRO A 367 -21.32 6.77 -8.41
CA PRO A 367 -22.66 6.60 -8.96
C PRO A 367 -23.59 5.78 -8.06
N LEU A 368 -23.05 4.76 -7.37
CA LEU A 368 -23.82 3.95 -6.45
C LEU A 368 -24.31 4.77 -5.25
N VAL A 369 -23.46 5.63 -4.69
CA VAL A 369 -23.83 6.56 -3.62
C VAL A 369 -24.84 7.59 -4.09
N GLU A 370 -24.63 8.16 -5.28
CA GLU A 370 -25.45 9.23 -5.85
C GLU A 370 -26.90 8.75 -6.12
N HIS A 371 -27.08 7.50 -6.59
CA HIS A 371 -28.40 6.97 -6.93
C HIS A 371 -29.08 6.21 -5.80
N TRP A 372 -28.33 5.51 -4.94
CA TRP A 372 -28.88 4.61 -3.91
C TRP A 372 -28.38 4.89 -2.48
N GLY A 373 -27.46 5.84 -2.32
CA GLY A 373 -26.94 6.26 -1.01
C GLY A 373 -25.80 5.38 -0.46
N TYR A 374 -25.19 5.87 0.59
CA TYR A 374 -24.02 5.28 1.24
C TYR A 374 -24.27 3.87 1.81
N GLN A 375 -25.48 3.63 2.37
CA GLN A 375 -25.80 2.33 2.96
C GLN A 375 -25.80 1.21 1.92
N VAL A 376 -26.35 1.47 0.72
CA VAL A 376 -26.34 0.50 -0.39
C VAL A 376 -24.92 0.27 -0.87
N MET A 377 -24.10 1.33 -0.96
CA MET A 377 -22.70 1.19 -1.32
C MET A 377 -21.93 0.30 -0.32
N TYR A 378 -22.06 0.53 0.99
CA TYR A 378 -21.40 -0.31 2.00
C TYR A 378 -21.94 -1.74 2.04
N THR A 379 -23.24 -1.94 1.77
CA THR A 379 -23.83 -3.28 1.58
C THR A 379 -23.18 -3.99 0.40
N GLY A 380 -23.02 -3.30 -0.73
CA GLY A 380 -22.30 -3.81 -1.90
C GLY A 380 -20.83 -4.15 -1.58
N CYS A 381 -20.11 -3.28 -0.84
CA CYS A 381 -18.76 -3.55 -0.39
C CYS A 381 -18.71 -4.78 0.55
N THR A 382 -19.69 -4.93 1.44
CA THR A 382 -19.81 -6.13 2.29
C THR A 382 -19.92 -7.39 1.44
N ALA A 383 -20.78 -7.38 0.42
CA ALA A 383 -20.93 -8.51 -0.50
C ALA A 383 -19.62 -8.79 -1.26
N VAL A 384 -18.91 -7.75 -1.71
CA VAL A 384 -17.58 -7.91 -2.36
C VAL A 384 -16.59 -8.60 -1.42
N VAL A 385 -16.53 -8.22 -0.13
CA VAL A 385 -15.61 -8.87 0.82
C VAL A 385 -16.00 -10.32 1.11
N VAL A 386 -17.32 -10.64 1.18
CA VAL A 386 -17.82 -12.02 1.30
C VAL A 386 -17.42 -12.85 0.08
N VAL A 387 -17.62 -12.32 -1.13
CA VAL A 387 -17.15 -12.97 -2.38
C VAL A 387 -15.65 -13.18 -2.36
N THR A 388 -14.90 -12.18 -1.84
CA THR A 388 -13.43 -12.25 -1.71
C THR A 388 -13.01 -13.36 -0.76
N LEU A 389 -13.73 -13.58 0.33
CA LEU A 389 -13.49 -14.71 1.26
C LEU A 389 -13.67 -16.04 0.56
N GLY A 390 -14.76 -16.20 -0.21
CA GLY A 390 -15.00 -17.41 -1.03
C GLY A 390 -13.91 -17.60 -2.10
N LEU A 391 -13.54 -16.53 -2.81
CA LEU A 391 -12.48 -16.55 -3.80
C LEU A 391 -11.13 -16.93 -3.19
N TYR A 392 -10.77 -16.34 -2.04
CA TYR A 392 -9.56 -16.70 -1.31
C TYR A 392 -9.54 -18.19 -0.96
N TRP A 393 -10.65 -18.73 -0.45
CA TRP A 393 -10.75 -20.16 -0.17
C TRP A 393 -10.53 -21.03 -1.43
N LEU A 394 -11.13 -20.65 -2.56
CA LEU A 394 -11.00 -21.38 -3.83
C LEU A 394 -9.56 -21.35 -4.36
N VAL A 395 -8.90 -20.21 -4.30
CA VAL A 395 -7.61 -19.95 -4.97
C VAL A 395 -6.42 -20.38 -4.13
N HIS A 396 -6.50 -20.25 -2.82
CA HIS A 396 -5.38 -20.46 -1.90
C HIS A 396 -5.78 -21.25 -0.65
N GLY A 397 -6.88 -20.91 0.02
CA GLY A 397 -7.24 -21.43 1.33
C GLY A 397 -7.36 -22.95 1.39
N ARG A 398 -7.95 -23.58 0.39
CA ARG A 398 -8.08 -25.05 0.31
C ARG A 398 -6.75 -25.80 0.15
N TYR A 399 -5.68 -25.11 -0.28
CA TYR A 399 -4.34 -25.69 -0.45
C TYR A 399 -3.41 -25.38 0.73
N GLY A 400 -3.71 -24.34 1.51
CA GLY A 400 -2.83 -23.82 2.56
C GLY A 400 -2.61 -24.78 3.74
N VAL A 401 -3.56 -25.67 4.00
CA VAL A 401 -3.43 -26.69 5.05
C VAL A 401 -2.27 -27.67 4.76
N ARG A 402 -1.98 -27.94 3.48
CA ARG A 402 -0.88 -28.82 3.07
C ARG A 402 0.49 -28.18 3.20
N GLN A 403 0.59 -26.86 3.10
CA GLN A 403 1.87 -26.14 3.15
C GLN A 403 2.40 -25.98 4.58
N GLY A 404 1.52 -25.77 5.57
CA GLY A 404 1.90 -25.73 6.99
C GLY A 404 2.45 -27.06 7.53
N VAL A 405 2.07 -28.18 6.94
CA VAL A 405 2.58 -29.52 7.29
C VAL A 405 3.91 -29.81 6.60
N ALA A 406 4.08 -29.34 5.34
CA ALA A 406 5.31 -29.55 4.56
C ALA A 406 6.49 -28.66 5.02
N ALA A 407 6.20 -27.46 5.56
CA ALA A 407 7.20 -26.56 6.14
C ALA A 407 7.73 -27.01 7.52
N ARG A 408 7.04 -27.94 8.17
CA ARG A 408 7.59 -28.66 9.34
C ARG A 408 8.51 -29.75 8.80
N GLY A 409 9.80 -29.43 8.64
CA GLY A 409 10.82 -30.46 8.48
C GLY A 409 10.65 -31.55 9.55
N PRO A 410 11.07 -32.79 9.30
CA PRO A 410 10.87 -33.92 10.23
C PRO A 410 11.36 -33.50 11.62
N ARG A 411 10.49 -33.65 12.62
CA ARG A 411 10.89 -33.46 14.01
C ARG A 411 12.10 -34.38 14.26
N ARG A 412 13.12 -33.88 14.95
CA ARG A 412 14.27 -34.69 15.31
C ARG A 412 13.75 -35.99 15.94
N GLY A 413 13.88 -37.13 15.22
CA GLY A 413 13.44 -38.46 15.62
C GLY A 413 12.31 -39.07 14.77
N GLU A 414 11.67 -38.36 13.83
CA GLU A 414 10.72 -38.98 12.90
C GLU A 414 11.42 -39.49 11.64
N PRO A 415 11.12 -40.71 11.16
CA PRO A 415 11.68 -41.21 9.92
C PRO A 415 11.20 -40.40 8.74
N PRO A 416 12.01 -40.23 7.68
CA PRO A 416 11.63 -39.45 6.49
C PRO A 416 10.33 -40.01 5.87
N PRO A 417 9.41 -39.14 5.37
CA PRO A 417 8.20 -39.60 4.73
C PRO A 417 8.57 -40.48 3.53
N ARG A 418 7.96 -41.66 3.45
CA ARG A 418 8.15 -42.58 2.33
C ARG A 418 7.78 -41.83 1.03
N THR A 419 8.77 -41.64 0.17
CA THR A 419 8.60 -41.13 -1.18
C THR A 419 7.82 -42.15 -2.00
N GLY A 420 6.51 -42.02 -2.01
CA GLY A 420 5.61 -42.79 -2.84
C GLY A 420 4.55 -41.87 -3.41
N LEU A 421 4.54 -41.72 -4.74
CA LEU A 421 3.51 -41.11 -5.56
C LEU A 421 3.52 -39.57 -5.66
N MET A 422 4.39 -39.04 -6.50
CA MET A 422 4.06 -37.83 -7.25
C MET A 422 3.10 -38.20 -8.40
N PRO A 423 1.91 -37.60 -8.50
CA PRO A 423 1.19 -37.62 -9.77
C PRO A 423 1.89 -36.63 -10.71
N LYS A 424 2.31 -37.13 -11.87
CA LYS A 424 2.71 -36.32 -13.02
C LYS A 424 1.49 -35.50 -13.47
N VAL A 425 1.62 -34.15 -13.45
CA VAL A 425 0.97 -33.24 -14.39
C VAL A 425 1.94 -32.10 -14.69
#